data_cc947e3a09a164d1f59f43719cfb2ddc
#
_entry.id   cc947e3a09a164d1f59f43719cfb2ddc
#
_cell.length_a   1.000
_cell.length_b   1.000
_cell.length_c   1.000
_cell.angle_alpha   90.00
_cell.angle_beta   90.00
_cell.angle_gamma   90.00
#
_symmetry.space_group_name_H-M   'P 1'
#
loop_
_entity.id
_entity.type
_entity.pdbx_description
1 polymer ?
#
loop_
_entity_poly.entity_id
_entity_poly.type
_entity_poly.pdbx_seq_one_letter_code
_entity_poly.pdbx_strand_id
1 'polypeptide(L)'
;MIPKEYQMKAVNSLRSGSILCGGVGSGKSFTALLYFWTKEMDGIYDGTKFSYPSKDKTKDLYIITTARKRDTGDWIKECGSFGINTEDDSKVKIHIDSWNNVGKYISIKDAFFIFDEQRAVGTGVWSKSFIKIAKLNHWIMLSATPGDTWSDYISVFVANGFYKNPTAFRREHIVYEYIHGRYPKIKMYLNERKLNWLRNQILVDMDYIRPTVRHQRWIKTSFDKNLYFRVWKQRWNIYEDEPIKNLPELFMCLRKVINEDPSRTQALDSILALHSKAIIFYNFDYELEILKEYCDDYNIKYSEWNGHRHNMVPEGDRWVYLVQYTAGAEGWNCIETDTIIFYSLNYSYKILEQSMGRIDRCNTPFNDLYYYHLYSQANIDQGIRKALIDKKTFNEKAFMTKYTQNA
;
A
#
# COMPACT_ATOMS: atom_id res chain seq x y z
N MET A 1 -20.87 -10.55 -11.13
CA MET A 1 -20.32 -9.19 -11.43
C MET A 1 -19.86 -9.19 -12.87
N ILE A 2 -20.35 -8.26 -13.71
CA ILE A 2 -19.97 -8.20 -15.15
C ILE A 2 -18.58 -7.58 -15.25
N PRO A 3 -17.61 -8.23 -15.94
CA PRO A 3 -16.28 -7.67 -16.14
C PRO A 3 -16.34 -6.38 -16.96
N LYS A 4 -15.62 -5.37 -16.56
CA LYS A 4 -15.47 -4.11 -17.30
C LYS A 4 -14.51 -4.32 -18.49
N GLU A 5 -14.63 -3.47 -19.51
CA GLU A 5 -13.81 -3.58 -20.74
C GLU A 5 -12.30 -3.58 -20.46
N TYR A 6 -11.83 -2.69 -19.60
CA TYR A 6 -10.41 -2.63 -19.22
C TYR A 6 -9.94 -3.90 -18.51
N GLN A 7 -10.81 -4.58 -17.74
CA GLN A 7 -10.49 -5.86 -17.10
C GLN A 7 -10.37 -6.97 -18.13
N MET A 8 -11.26 -7.01 -19.10
CA MET A 8 -11.18 -7.97 -20.21
C MET A 8 -9.95 -7.76 -21.08
N LYS A 9 -9.58 -6.50 -21.39
CA LYS A 9 -8.31 -6.18 -22.07
C LYS A 9 -7.12 -6.70 -21.28
N ALA A 10 -7.09 -6.46 -19.96
CA ALA A 10 -6.01 -6.96 -19.09
C ALA A 10 -5.96 -8.49 -19.09
N VAL A 11 -7.10 -9.20 -18.94
CA VAL A 11 -7.19 -10.67 -19.00
C VAL A 11 -6.60 -11.20 -20.30
N ASN A 12 -6.92 -10.58 -21.43
CA ASN A 12 -6.41 -11.01 -22.75
C ASN A 12 -4.91 -10.73 -22.94
N SER A 13 -4.34 -9.76 -22.22
CA SER A 13 -2.91 -9.41 -22.27
C SER A 13 -2.07 -10.19 -21.26
N LEU A 14 -2.69 -10.74 -20.20
CA LEU A 14 -2.00 -11.52 -19.19
C LEU A 14 -1.47 -12.84 -19.75
N ARG A 15 -0.32 -13.23 -19.23
CA ARG A 15 0.30 -14.54 -19.42
C ARG A 15 1.04 -14.94 -18.15
N SER A 16 1.41 -16.20 -18.01
CA SER A 16 2.27 -16.63 -16.89
C SER A 16 3.53 -15.77 -16.85
N GLY A 17 3.88 -15.28 -15.67
CA GLY A 17 5.01 -14.37 -15.45
C GLY A 17 4.66 -12.88 -15.50
N SER A 18 3.42 -12.50 -15.79
CA SER A 18 3.00 -11.11 -15.85
C SER A 18 2.80 -10.48 -14.45
N ILE A 19 3.02 -9.16 -14.39
CA ILE A 19 2.59 -8.31 -13.28
C ILE A 19 1.34 -7.56 -13.74
N LEU A 20 0.19 -7.84 -13.13
CA LEU A 20 -1.02 -7.07 -13.32
C LEU A 20 -0.93 -5.79 -12.48
N CYS A 21 -0.75 -4.66 -13.15
CA CYS A 21 -0.64 -3.35 -12.56
C CYS A 21 -1.96 -2.60 -12.67
N GLY A 22 -2.42 -2.05 -11.57
CA GLY A 22 -3.63 -1.24 -11.53
C GLY A 22 -3.75 -0.50 -10.22
N GLY A 23 -4.31 0.70 -10.24
CA GLY A 23 -4.52 1.51 -9.06
C GLY A 23 -5.31 0.78 -7.96
N VAL A 24 -5.30 1.32 -6.78
CA VAL A 24 -6.16 0.82 -5.69
C VAL A 24 -7.63 0.93 -6.14
N GLY A 25 -8.43 -0.12 -5.91
CA GLY A 25 -9.83 -0.15 -6.34
C GLY A 25 -10.08 -0.54 -7.81
N SER A 26 -9.06 -0.82 -8.62
CA SER A 26 -9.25 -1.21 -10.03
C SER A 26 -9.82 -2.61 -10.24
N GLY A 27 -10.00 -3.41 -9.18
CA GLY A 27 -10.49 -4.79 -9.30
C GLY A 27 -9.44 -5.81 -9.75
N LYS A 28 -8.16 -5.62 -9.37
CA LYS A 28 -7.07 -6.56 -9.70
C LYS A 28 -7.35 -7.99 -9.27
N SER A 29 -7.89 -8.19 -8.06
CA SER A 29 -8.20 -9.52 -7.53
C SER A 29 -9.24 -10.22 -8.40
N PHE A 30 -10.32 -9.51 -8.75
CA PHE A 30 -11.33 -10.00 -9.68
C PHE A 30 -10.72 -10.36 -11.05
N THR A 31 -9.91 -9.46 -11.63
CA THR A 31 -9.26 -9.68 -12.93
C THR A 31 -8.31 -10.88 -12.90
N ALA A 32 -7.59 -11.08 -11.80
CA ALA A 32 -6.68 -12.22 -11.61
C ALA A 32 -7.44 -13.57 -11.56
N LEU A 33 -8.55 -13.63 -10.83
CA LEU A 33 -9.42 -14.79 -10.79
C LEU A 33 -10.06 -15.04 -12.16
N LEU A 34 -10.53 -13.99 -12.83
CA LEU A 34 -11.09 -14.10 -14.17
C LEU A 34 -10.06 -14.67 -15.17
N TYR A 35 -8.81 -14.22 -15.09
CA TYR A 35 -7.71 -14.81 -15.89
C TYR A 35 -7.50 -16.28 -15.57
N PHE A 36 -7.39 -16.65 -14.30
CA PHE A 36 -7.23 -18.04 -13.88
C PHE A 36 -8.34 -18.92 -14.43
N TRP A 37 -9.60 -18.55 -14.21
CA TRP A 37 -10.73 -19.35 -14.62
C TRP A 37 -10.90 -19.45 -16.13
N THR A 38 -10.65 -18.38 -16.88
CA THR A 38 -10.92 -18.34 -18.32
C THR A 38 -9.73 -18.75 -19.17
N LYS A 39 -8.49 -18.55 -18.72
CA LYS A 39 -7.29 -18.82 -19.54
C LYS A 39 -6.51 -20.04 -19.04
N GLU A 40 -6.39 -20.24 -17.74
CA GLU A 40 -5.65 -21.39 -17.18
C GLU A 40 -6.53 -22.63 -17.06
N MET A 41 -7.83 -22.44 -16.80
CA MET A 41 -8.82 -23.52 -16.65
C MET A 41 -9.72 -23.72 -17.86
N ASP A 42 -9.57 -22.90 -18.91
CA ASP A 42 -10.43 -22.89 -20.11
C ASP A 42 -11.94 -22.78 -19.76
N GLY A 43 -12.25 -22.08 -18.67
CA GLY A 43 -13.62 -21.90 -18.17
C GLY A 43 -14.37 -20.80 -18.90
N ILE A 44 -15.70 -20.86 -18.79
CA ILE A 44 -16.60 -19.83 -19.32
C ILE A 44 -17.22 -19.10 -18.16
N TYR A 45 -17.17 -17.78 -18.20
CA TYR A 45 -17.82 -16.89 -17.24
C TYR A 45 -18.98 -16.16 -17.90
N ASP A 46 -20.19 -16.36 -17.40
CA ASP A 46 -21.42 -15.77 -17.95
C ASP A 46 -21.81 -14.40 -17.34
N GLY A 47 -20.98 -13.87 -16.43
CA GLY A 47 -21.23 -12.65 -15.68
C GLY A 47 -21.79 -12.89 -14.27
N THR A 48 -22.17 -14.13 -13.94
CA THR A 48 -22.71 -14.52 -12.64
C THR A 48 -21.98 -15.67 -12.02
N LYS A 49 -21.63 -16.69 -12.80
CA LYS A 49 -20.95 -17.89 -12.33
C LYS A 49 -20.00 -18.45 -13.40
N PHE A 50 -19.11 -19.31 -12.93
CA PHE A 50 -18.23 -20.11 -13.78
C PHE A 50 -18.83 -21.44 -14.15
N SER A 51 -18.60 -21.84 -15.40
CA SER A 51 -18.77 -23.23 -15.84
C SER A 51 -17.43 -23.79 -16.31
N TYR A 52 -17.16 -25.04 -15.90
CA TYR A 52 -15.97 -25.78 -16.31
C TYR A 52 -16.25 -26.48 -17.64
N PRO A 53 -15.49 -26.20 -18.71
CA PRO A 53 -15.77 -26.82 -20.00
C PRO A 53 -15.22 -28.24 -20.13
N SER A 54 -14.17 -28.61 -19.40
CA SER A 54 -13.60 -29.95 -19.49
C SER A 54 -13.11 -30.51 -18.15
N LYS A 55 -13.22 -31.83 -17.98
CA LYS A 55 -12.76 -32.54 -16.78
C LYS A 55 -11.22 -32.68 -16.70
N ASP A 56 -10.49 -32.38 -17.78
CA ASP A 56 -9.11 -32.82 -17.97
C ASP A 56 -8.06 -31.77 -17.65
N LYS A 57 -8.44 -30.50 -17.43
CA LYS A 57 -7.51 -29.41 -17.09
C LYS A 57 -7.87 -28.80 -15.76
N THR A 58 -7.53 -29.45 -14.67
CA THR A 58 -7.65 -28.87 -13.34
C THR A 58 -6.29 -28.50 -12.78
N LYS A 59 -6.13 -27.25 -12.33
CA LYS A 59 -4.95 -26.78 -11.60
C LYS A 59 -5.39 -26.28 -10.25
N ASP A 60 -4.67 -26.66 -9.21
CA ASP A 60 -4.86 -26.04 -7.90
C ASP A 60 -4.44 -24.57 -7.91
N LEU A 61 -5.19 -23.74 -7.21
CA LEU A 61 -4.96 -22.31 -7.10
C LEU A 61 -4.32 -21.97 -5.76
N TYR A 62 -3.17 -21.33 -5.80
CA TYR A 62 -2.47 -20.79 -4.61
C TYR A 62 -2.47 -19.27 -4.67
N ILE A 63 -3.03 -18.63 -3.65
CA ILE A 63 -3.07 -17.18 -3.49
C ILE A 63 -2.17 -16.79 -2.32
N ILE A 64 -1.05 -16.17 -2.63
CA ILE A 64 -0.10 -15.68 -1.63
C ILE A 64 -0.32 -14.17 -1.45
N THR A 65 -0.82 -13.78 -0.30
CA THR A 65 -1.23 -12.40 -0.01
C THR A 65 -0.61 -11.88 1.29
N THR A 66 -1.07 -10.77 1.81
CA THR A 66 -0.68 -10.30 3.16
C THR A 66 -1.39 -11.13 4.23
N ALA A 67 -0.76 -11.29 5.40
CA ALA A 67 -1.36 -12.02 6.51
C ALA A 67 -2.78 -11.51 6.82
N ARG A 68 -2.95 -10.19 6.79
CA ARG A 68 -4.22 -9.54 7.03
C ARG A 68 -5.31 -9.91 6.02
N LYS A 69 -5.04 -9.78 4.71
CA LYS A 69 -6.04 -10.15 3.66
C LYS A 69 -6.43 -11.62 3.73
N ARG A 70 -5.50 -12.50 4.15
CA ARG A 70 -5.80 -13.89 4.45
C ARG A 70 -6.81 -13.98 5.62
N ASP A 71 -6.49 -13.31 6.73
CA ASP A 71 -7.25 -13.42 7.98
C ASP A 71 -8.62 -12.73 7.91
N THR A 72 -8.77 -11.68 7.10
CA THR A 72 -10.07 -11.02 6.83
C THR A 72 -10.93 -11.77 5.80
N GLY A 73 -10.40 -12.81 5.17
CA GLY A 73 -11.12 -13.59 4.17
C GLY A 73 -11.45 -12.82 2.87
N ASP A 74 -10.72 -11.76 2.55
CA ASP A 74 -10.97 -10.94 1.37
C ASP A 74 -10.95 -11.76 0.08
N TRP A 75 -10.02 -12.69 -0.06
CA TRP A 75 -9.93 -13.58 -1.21
C TRP A 75 -11.03 -14.64 -1.24
N ILE A 76 -11.51 -15.10 -0.07
CA ILE A 76 -12.66 -16.00 0.03
C ILE A 76 -13.92 -15.30 -0.50
N LYS A 77 -14.14 -14.04 -0.07
CA LYS A 77 -15.25 -13.23 -0.55
C LYS A 77 -15.16 -12.98 -2.07
N GLU A 78 -13.95 -12.71 -2.57
CA GLU A 78 -13.72 -12.51 -4.00
C GLU A 78 -14.03 -13.78 -4.80
N CYS A 79 -13.59 -14.96 -4.36
CA CYS A 79 -13.94 -16.24 -4.96
C CYS A 79 -15.45 -16.47 -4.94
N GLY A 80 -16.11 -16.15 -3.82
CA GLY A 80 -17.58 -16.25 -3.69
C GLY A 80 -18.33 -15.40 -4.70
N SER A 81 -17.78 -14.26 -5.14
CA SER A 81 -18.38 -13.43 -6.18
C SER A 81 -18.46 -14.12 -7.55
N PHE A 82 -17.69 -15.18 -7.76
CA PHE A 82 -17.73 -16.06 -8.92
C PHE A 82 -18.58 -17.33 -8.71
N GLY A 83 -19.26 -17.43 -7.57
CA GLY A 83 -20.02 -18.63 -7.20
C GLY A 83 -19.15 -19.82 -6.81
N ILE A 84 -17.89 -19.57 -6.44
CA ILE A 84 -16.92 -20.59 -6.06
C ILE A 84 -16.83 -20.68 -4.54
N ASN A 85 -17.12 -21.87 -4.00
CA ASN A 85 -16.88 -22.16 -2.59
C ASN A 85 -15.45 -22.68 -2.40
N THR A 86 -14.66 -22.01 -1.59
CA THR A 86 -13.26 -22.37 -1.34
C THR A 86 -13.10 -23.62 -0.48
N GLU A 87 -14.19 -24.07 0.18
CA GLU A 87 -14.15 -25.21 1.10
C GLU A 87 -14.64 -26.52 0.45
N ASP A 88 -15.49 -26.43 -0.60
CA ASP A 88 -16.23 -27.58 -1.14
C ASP A 88 -15.96 -27.92 -2.60
N ASP A 89 -15.12 -27.16 -3.31
CA ASP A 89 -14.85 -27.49 -4.72
C ASP A 89 -13.85 -28.64 -4.82
N SER A 90 -14.38 -29.84 -5.07
CA SER A 90 -13.59 -31.06 -5.23
C SER A 90 -12.70 -31.08 -6.49
N LYS A 91 -12.89 -30.12 -7.43
CA LYS A 91 -12.18 -30.08 -8.70
C LYS A 91 -10.95 -29.18 -8.66
N VAL A 92 -10.97 -28.10 -7.90
CA VAL A 92 -9.88 -27.14 -7.76
C VAL A 92 -9.68 -26.83 -6.30
N LYS A 93 -8.54 -27.17 -5.75
CA LYS A 93 -8.20 -26.78 -4.38
C LYS A 93 -7.68 -25.36 -4.38
N ILE A 94 -8.28 -24.50 -3.54
CA ILE A 94 -7.89 -23.10 -3.37
C ILE A 94 -7.16 -22.95 -2.04
N HIS A 95 -5.89 -22.57 -2.11
CA HIS A 95 -5.04 -22.33 -0.96
C HIS A 95 -4.76 -20.84 -0.82
N ILE A 96 -5.17 -20.23 0.28
CA ILE A 96 -4.94 -18.82 0.58
C ILE A 96 -4.00 -18.73 1.77
N ASP A 97 -2.81 -18.15 1.58
CA ASP A 97 -1.83 -18.00 2.66
C ASP A 97 -1.06 -16.68 2.54
N SER A 98 -0.29 -16.37 3.57
CA SER A 98 0.49 -15.14 3.64
C SER A 98 1.90 -15.32 3.09
N TRP A 99 2.52 -14.21 2.66
CA TRP A 99 3.92 -14.16 2.28
C TRP A 99 4.86 -14.72 3.35
N ASN A 100 4.49 -14.65 4.64
CA ASN A 100 5.28 -15.22 5.73
C ASN A 100 5.45 -16.74 5.59
N ASN A 101 4.48 -17.39 4.99
CA ASN A 101 4.41 -18.83 4.81
C ASN A 101 4.83 -19.30 3.40
N VAL A 102 5.20 -18.41 2.49
CA VAL A 102 5.50 -18.73 1.09
C VAL A 102 6.54 -19.86 0.92
N GLY A 103 7.45 -20.00 1.87
CA GLY A 103 8.45 -21.07 1.90
C GLY A 103 7.89 -22.48 1.96
N LYS A 104 6.64 -22.67 2.43
CA LYS A 104 5.98 -24.00 2.50
C LYS A 104 5.64 -24.56 1.12
N TYR A 105 5.55 -23.71 0.11
CA TYR A 105 5.04 -24.04 -1.23
C TYR A 105 6.13 -24.26 -2.30
N ILE A 106 7.41 -24.28 -1.93
CA ILE A 106 8.55 -24.36 -2.86
C ILE A 106 8.65 -25.69 -3.64
N SER A 107 7.96 -26.74 -3.19
CA SER A 107 7.91 -28.06 -3.81
C SER A 107 6.64 -28.30 -4.66
N ILE A 108 5.69 -27.36 -4.63
CA ILE A 108 4.45 -27.46 -5.41
C ILE A 108 4.80 -27.34 -6.90
N LYS A 109 4.15 -28.17 -7.72
CA LYS A 109 4.31 -28.23 -9.18
C LYS A 109 2.95 -28.25 -9.86
N ASP A 110 2.94 -27.79 -11.11
CA ASP A 110 1.78 -27.85 -12.02
C ASP A 110 0.52 -27.15 -11.47
N ALA A 111 0.70 -26.20 -10.55
CA ALA A 111 -0.35 -25.35 -9.98
C ALA A 111 -0.34 -23.94 -10.61
N PHE A 112 -1.33 -23.13 -10.24
CA PHE A 112 -1.35 -21.71 -10.57
C PHE A 112 -1.20 -20.86 -9.30
N PHE A 113 -0.33 -19.85 -9.38
CA PHE A 113 -0.08 -18.95 -8.27
C PHE A 113 -0.51 -17.50 -8.58
N ILE A 114 -1.27 -16.91 -7.69
CA ILE A 114 -1.52 -15.46 -7.64
C ILE A 114 -0.70 -14.89 -6.47
N PHE A 115 0.30 -14.06 -6.78
CA PHE A 115 1.08 -13.33 -5.80
C PHE A 115 0.50 -11.93 -5.63
N ASP A 116 -0.32 -11.76 -4.60
CA ASP A 116 -0.98 -10.48 -4.32
C ASP A 116 -0.06 -9.56 -3.51
N GLU A 117 0.08 -8.35 -3.98
CA GLU A 117 1.05 -7.33 -3.56
C GLU A 117 2.51 -7.78 -3.70
N GLN A 118 3.26 -7.06 -4.55
CA GLN A 118 4.66 -7.38 -4.77
C GLN A 118 5.48 -7.20 -3.49
N ARG A 119 5.83 -8.33 -2.86
CA ARG A 119 6.69 -8.41 -1.67
C ARG A 119 8.01 -9.12 -1.94
N ALA A 120 8.17 -9.70 -3.11
CA ALA A 120 9.36 -10.45 -3.52
C ALA A 120 10.50 -9.50 -3.94
N VAL A 121 10.83 -8.54 -3.09
CA VAL A 121 11.87 -7.53 -3.32
C VAL A 121 13.18 -7.94 -2.65
N GLY A 122 14.31 -7.59 -3.25
CA GLY A 122 15.64 -7.85 -2.69
C GLY A 122 16.08 -9.33 -2.77
N THR A 123 16.77 -9.82 -1.74
CA THR A 123 17.39 -11.17 -1.68
C THR A 123 16.91 -12.02 -0.51
N GLY A 124 15.87 -11.57 0.16
CA GLY A 124 15.30 -12.23 1.33
C GLY A 124 14.70 -13.61 1.03
N VAL A 125 14.20 -14.27 2.06
CA VAL A 125 13.59 -15.60 1.99
C VAL A 125 12.41 -15.60 1.02
N TRP A 126 11.57 -14.57 1.05
CA TRP A 126 10.39 -14.46 0.17
C TRP A 126 10.78 -14.44 -1.31
N SER A 127 11.80 -13.65 -1.68
CA SER A 127 12.31 -13.57 -3.05
C SER A 127 12.84 -14.93 -3.54
N LYS A 128 13.62 -15.63 -2.68
CA LYS A 128 14.17 -16.95 -3.01
C LYS A 128 13.07 -18.00 -3.16
N SER A 129 12.07 -17.99 -2.28
CA SER A 129 10.92 -18.90 -2.36
C SER A 129 10.07 -18.63 -3.59
N PHE A 130 9.75 -17.38 -3.86
CA PHE A 130 9.03 -16.96 -5.06
C PHE A 130 9.70 -17.46 -6.34
N ILE A 131 11.02 -17.24 -6.50
CA ILE A 131 11.76 -17.71 -7.70
C ILE A 131 11.70 -19.23 -7.86
N LYS A 132 11.74 -20.00 -6.75
CA LYS A 132 11.64 -21.47 -6.79
C LYS A 132 10.24 -21.90 -7.24
N ILE A 133 9.21 -21.34 -6.65
CA ILE A 133 7.80 -21.63 -6.97
C ILE A 133 7.51 -21.28 -8.45
N ALA A 134 7.91 -20.10 -8.87
CA ALA A 134 7.66 -19.57 -10.21
C ALA A 134 8.30 -20.41 -11.33
N LYS A 135 9.38 -21.13 -11.06
CA LYS A 135 10.04 -22.03 -12.02
C LYS A 135 9.27 -23.33 -12.26
N LEU A 136 8.40 -23.72 -11.35
CA LEU A 136 7.68 -25.00 -11.37
C LEU A 136 6.20 -24.84 -11.66
N ASN A 137 5.70 -23.60 -11.69
CA ASN A 137 4.29 -23.31 -11.76
C ASN A 137 3.99 -22.13 -12.69
N HIS A 138 2.77 -22.05 -13.19
CA HIS A 138 2.25 -20.83 -13.79
C HIS A 138 1.89 -19.81 -12.68
N TRP A 139 2.07 -18.53 -12.98
CA TRP A 139 1.83 -17.50 -11.98
C TRP A 139 1.60 -16.12 -12.58
N ILE A 140 0.89 -15.29 -11.85
CA ILE A 140 0.82 -13.84 -12.06
C ILE A 140 1.06 -13.11 -10.73
N MET A 141 1.50 -11.87 -10.81
CA MET A 141 1.70 -11.00 -9.65
C MET A 141 0.79 -9.79 -9.75
N LEU A 142 0.24 -9.34 -8.63
CA LEU A 142 -0.60 -8.15 -8.56
C LEU A 142 0.15 -7.03 -7.86
N SER A 143 0.11 -5.83 -8.40
CA SER A 143 0.70 -4.66 -7.77
C SER A 143 -0.03 -3.38 -8.17
N ALA A 144 -0.18 -2.46 -7.21
CA ALA A 144 -0.55 -1.09 -7.52
C ALA A 144 0.68 -0.24 -7.87
N THR A 145 1.86 -0.66 -7.38
CA THR A 145 3.16 0.00 -7.57
C THR A 145 4.21 -1.10 -7.79
N PRO A 146 4.43 -1.53 -9.03
CA PRO A 146 5.22 -2.73 -9.33
C PRO A 146 6.71 -2.61 -8.98
N GLY A 147 7.23 -1.43 -8.70
CA GLY A 147 8.58 -1.19 -8.23
C GLY A 147 9.02 0.25 -8.49
N ASP A 148 9.73 0.83 -7.52
CA ASP A 148 10.27 2.19 -7.60
C ASP A 148 11.68 2.19 -8.20
N THR A 149 12.38 1.06 -8.10
CA THR A 149 13.76 0.88 -8.58
C THR A 149 13.90 -0.41 -9.37
N TRP A 150 14.92 -0.50 -10.21
CA TRP A 150 15.20 -1.73 -10.97
C TRP A 150 15.55 -2.93 -10.07
N SER A 151 16.02 -2.67 -8.85
CA SER A 151 16.25 -3.74 -7.87
C SER A 151 14.97 -4.46 -7.46
N ASP A 152 13.82 -3.79 -7.53
CA ASP A 152 12.52 -4.37 -7.16
C ASP A 152 12.05 -5.41 -8.19
N TYR A 153 12.56 -5.34 -9.42
CA TYR A 153 12.23 -6.27 -10.50
C TYR A 153 13.14 -7.49 -10.56
N ILE A 154 14.26 -7.54 -9.82
CA ILE A 154 15.27 -8.62 -9.94
C ILE A 154 14.62 -10.00 -9.82
N SER A 155 13.79 -10.21 -8.80
CA SER A 155 13.16 -11.51 -8.54
C SER A 155 12.22 -11.92 -9.65
N VAL A 156 11.45 -10.98 -10.16
CA VAL A 156 10.49 -11.20 -11.26
C VAL A 156 11.22 -11.47 -12.58
N PHE A 157 12.29 -10.74 -12.86
CA PHE A 157 13.11 -10.98 -14.06
C PHE A 157 13.81 -12.34 -14.05
N VAL A 158 14.28 -12.77 -12.86
CA VAL A 158 14.85 -14.12 -12.70
C VAL A 158 13.77 -15.20 -12.81
N ALA A 159 12.59 -14.97 -12.23
CA ALA A 159 11.47 -15.90 -12.33
C ALA A 159 10.98 -16.09 -13.77
N ASN A 160 11.02 -15.03 -14.58
CA ASN A 160 10.73 -15.05 -16.02
C ASN A 160 11.88 -15.62 -16.89
N GLY A 161 13.02 -15.99 -16.29
CA GLY A 161 14.15 -16.55 -17.02
C GLY A 161 15.00 -15.52 -17.78
N PHE A 162 14.76 -14.21 -17.63
CA PHE A 162 15.58 -13.18 -18.29
C PHE A 162 17.02 -13.15 -17.76
N TYR A 163 17.21 -13.59 -16.53
CA TYR A 163 18.53 -13.75 -15.90
C TYR A 163 18.59 -15.10 -15.18
N LYS A 164 19.77 -15.73 -15.23
CA LYS A 164 20.02 -17.03 -14.58
C LYS A 164 19.80 -16.95 -13.05
N ASN A 165 20.18 -15.82 -12.44
CA ASN A 165 20.06 -15.58 -11.00
C ASN A 165 20.20 -14.06 -10.70
N PRO A 166 19.93 -13.61 -9.45
CA PRO A 166 20.07 -12.21 -9.06
C PRO A 166 21.47 -11.63 -9.23
N THR A 167 22.50 -12.46 -9.11
CA THR A 167 23.92 -12.03 -9.26
C THR A 167 24.22 -11.67 -10.73
N ALA A 168 23.68 -12.42 -11.68
CA ALA A 168 23.84 -12.11 -13.10
C ALA A 168 23.24 -10.73 -13.43
N PHE A 169 22.01 -10.43 -12.94
CA PHE A 169 21.42 -9.10 -13.08
C PHE A 169 22.29 -8.01 -12.48
N ARG A 170 22.74 -8.20 -11.23
CA ARG A 170 23.54 -7.17 -10.53
C ARG A 170 24.84 -6.87 -11.25
N ARG A 171 25.53 -7.92 -11.73
CA ARG A 171 26.78 -7.77 -12.49
C ARG A 171 26.59 -6.95 -13.77
N GLU A 172 25.46 -7.14 -14.45
CA GLU A 172 25.19 -6.50 -15.73
C GLU A 172 24.67 -5.05 -15.58
N HIS A 173 23.90 -4.79 -14.50
CA HIS A 173 23.10 -3.56 -14.44
C HIS A 173 23.39 -2.66 -13.26
N ILE A 174 24.13 -3.08 -12.24
CA ILE A 174 24.29 -2.26 -11.04
C ILE A 174 25.74 -1.82 -10.86
N VAL A 175 25.94 -0.51 -10.79
CA VAL A 175 27.20 0.10 -10.32
C VAL A 175 27.04 0.45 -8.86
N TYR A 176 27.98 -0.03 -8.05
CA TYR A 176 28.00 0.26 -6.62
C TYR A 176 28.99 1.37 -6.29
N GLU A 177 28.64 2.20 -5.33
CA GLU A 177 29.52 3.14 -4.68
C GLU A 177 29.94 2.58 -3.31
N TYR A 178 31.23 2.47 -3.09
CA TYR A 178 31.82 1.99 -1.84
C TYR A 178 32.28 3.18 -0.99
N ILE A 179 31.59 3.43 0.12
CA ILE A 179 31.95 4.44 1.11
C ILE A 179 32.62 3.67 2.27
N HIS A 180 33.84 4.04 2.62
CA HIS A 180 34.60 3.36 3.68
C HIS A 180 33.79 3.19 4.97
N GLY A 181 33.78 1.97 5.53
CA GLY A 181 33.01 1.61 6.74
C GLY A 181 31.49 1.49 6.57
N ARG A 182 30.97 1.48 5.33
CA ARG A 182 29.53 1.33 5.05
C ARG A 182 29.25 0.23 4.04
N TYR A 183 28.01 -0.31 4.07
CA TYR A 183 27.56 -1.21 3.01
C TYR A 183 27.50 -0.48 1.66
N PRO A 184 27.89 -1.17 0.56
CA PRO A 184 27.86 -0.57 -0.77
C PRO A 184 26.45 -0.09 -1.12
N LYS A 185 26.37 1.13 -1.66
CA LYS A 185 25.13 1.71 -2.16
C LYS A 185 25.07 1.60 -3.69
N ILE A 186 23.87 1.47 -4.22
CA ILE A 186 23.67 1.53 -5.67
C ILE A 186 23.90 2.99 -6.09
N LYS A 187 24.90 3.20 -6.96
CA LYS A 187 25.22 4.51 -7.52
C LYS A 187 24.35 4.80 -8.74
N MET A 188 24.21 3.83 -9.64
CA MET A 188 23.43 3.95 -10.87
C MET A 188 23.10 2.58 -11.46
N TYR A 189 22.13 2.57 -12.36
CA TYR A 189 21.82 1.41 -13.18
C TYR A 189 22.38 1.59 -14.61
N LEU A 190 22.83 0.50 -15.20
CA LEU A 190 23.31 0.45 -16.58
C LEU A 190 22.26 -0.21 -17.48
N ASN A 191 22.31 0.13 -18.79
CA ASN A 191 21.45 -0.48 -19.81
C ASN A 191 19.94 -0.35 -19.51
N GLU A 192 19.49 0.80 -19.01
CA GLU A 192 18.10 1.01 -18.63
C GLU A 192 17.10 0.83 -19.80
N ARG A 193 17.54 1.02 -21.05
CA ARG A 193 16.72 0.72 -22.22
C ARG A 193 16.32 -0.76 -22.27
N LYS A 194 17.28 -1.68 -22.00
CA LYS A 194 17.02 -3.11 -21.91
C LYS A 194 16.07 -3.42 -20.76
N LEU A 195 16.29 -2.82 -19.59
CA LEU A 195 15.45 -3.01 -18.41
C LEU A 195 14.00 -2.55 -18.67
N ASN A 196 13.83 -1.40 -19.32
CA ASN A 196 12.51 -0.91 -19.73
C ASN A 196 11.83 -1.87 -20.71
N TRP A 197 12.57 -2.37 -21.69
CA TRP A 197 12.03 -3.34 -22.65
C TRP A 197 11.59 -4.64 -21.97
N LEU A 198 12.40 -5.20 -21.06
CA LEU A 198 12.04 -6.39 -20.26
C LEU A 198 10.81 -6.16 -19.39
N ARG A 199 10.75 -5.01 -18.71
CA ARG A 199 9.60 -4.64 -17.90
C ARG A 199 8.31 -4.59 -18.73
N ASN A 200 8.36 -3.97 -19.89
CA ASN A 200 7.20 -3.85 -20.78
C ASN A 200 6.69 -5.20 -21.30
N GLN A 201 7.51 -6.24 -21.29
CA GLN A 201 7.06 -7.59 -21.66
C GLN A 201 6.24 -8.30 -20.59
N ILE A 202 6.39 -7.91 -19.33
CA ILE A 202 5.75 -8.57 -18.20
C ILE A 202 4.70 -7.69 -17.50
N LEU A 203 4.71 -6.39 -17.74
CA LEU A 203 3.77 -5.46 -17.12
C LEU A 203 2.49 -5.38 -17.96
N VAL A 204 1.37 -5.68 -17.32
CA VAL A 204 0.04 -5.52 -17.90
C VAL A 204 -0.68 -4.46 -17.09
N ASP A 205 -0.81 -3.27 -17.65
CA ASP A 205 -1.52 -2.16 -17.03
C ASP A 205 -3.04 -2.32 -17.24
N MET A 206 -3.77 -2.09 -16.16
CA MET A 206 -5.22 -1.93 -16.22
C MET A 206 -5.51 -0.45 -16.50
N ASP A 207 -6.03 -0.13 -17.67
CA ASP A 207 -6.46 1.23 -18.07
C ASP A 207 -7.68 1.70 -17.24
N TYR A 208 -7.51 1.68 -15.91
CA TYR A 208 -8.56 2.03 -14.98
C TYR A 208 -8.68 3.54 -14.85
N ILE A 209 -9.72 4.10 -15.47
CA ILE A 209 -10.12 5.47 -15.25
C ILE A 209 -11.05 5.49 -14.03
N ARG A 210 -10.64 6.17 -12.98
CA ARG A 210 -11.47 6.32 -11.79
C ARG A 210 -12.71 7.12 -12.13
N PRO A 211 -13.90 6.66 -11.74
CA PRO A 211 -15.14 7.44 -11.94
C PRO A 211 -15.23 8.62 -10.98
N THR A 212 -14.37 8.66 -9.96
CA THR A 212 -14.40 9.66 -8.89
C THR A 212 -13.43 10.80 -9.16
N VAL A 213 -13.81 12.00 -8.71
CA VAL A 213 -12.94 13.18 -8.68
C VAL A 213 -12.34 13.33 -7.29
N ARG A 214 -11.02 13.41 -7.19
CA ARG A 214 -10.30 13.60 -5.93
C ARG A 214 -10.01 15.08 -5.68
N HIS A 215 -10.59 15.64 -4.64
CA HIS A 215 -10.33 17.00 -4.18
C HIS A 215 -9.30 16.97 -3.03
N GLN A 216 -8.04 17.23 -3.34
CA GLN A 216 -6.99 17.31 -2.34
C GLN A 216 -6.81 18.74 -1.85
N ARG A 217 -6.95 18.97 -0.55
CA ARG A 217 -6.81 20.27 0.10
C ARG A 217 -5.74 20.23 1.19
N TRP A 218 -4.80 21.15 1.10
CA TRP A 218 -3.74 21.30 2.07
C TRP A 218 -4.12 22.42 3.04
N ILE A 219 -4.38 22.06 4.30
CA ILE A 219 -4.80 23.00 5.35
C ILE A 219 -3.58 23.33 6.20
N LYS A 220 -3.26 24.61 6.22
CA LYS A 220 -2.12 25.12 6.99
C LYS A 220 -2.51 25.26 8.46
N THR A 221 -1.69 24.69 9.36
CA THR A 221 -1.80 24.81 10.82
C THR A 221 -0.61 25.57 11.38
N SER A 222 -0.71 26.00 12.64
CA SER A 222 0.35 26.64 13.38
C SER A 222 1.22 25.61 14.13
N PHE A 223 2.18 26.09 14.88
CA PHE A 223 2.97 25.33 15.85
C PHE A 223 3.73 26.31 16.75
N ASP A 224 4.08 25.90 17.96
CA ASP A 224 4.91 26.70 18.86
C ASP A 224 6.36 26.75 18.36
N LYS A 225 6.75 27.93 17.86
CA LYS A 225 8.08 28.17 17.31
C LYS A 225 9.19 28.11 18.35
N ASN A 226 8.90 28.50 19.60
CA ASN A 226 9.89 28.50 20.69
C ASN A 226 10.18 27.08 21.15
N LEU A 227 9.14 26.26 21.36
CA LEU A 227 9.31 24.84 21.65
C LEU A 227 10.01 24.10 20.52
N TYR A 228 9.58 24.36 19.28
CA TYR A 228 10.22 23.78 18.10
C TYR A 228 11.71 24.14 18.02
N PHE A 229 12.06 25.41 18.29
CA PHE A 229 13.45 25.88 18.31
C PHE A 229 14.27 25.17 19.40
N ARG A 230 13.73 25.00 20.61
CA ARG A 230 14.39 24.27 21.70
C ARG A 230 14.71 22.84 21.26
N VAL A 231 13.77 22.12 20.70
CA VAL A 231 13.98 20.77 20.20
C VAL A 231 14.99 20.76 19.04
N TRP A 232 14.83 21.64 18.05
CA TRP A 232 15.64 21.62 16.83
C TRP A 232 17.08 22.07 17.04
N LYS A 233 17.28 23.23 17.67
CA LYS A 233 18.61 23.86 17.81
C LYS A 233 19.32 23.45 19.10
N GLN A 234 18.63 23.40 20.22
CA GLN A 234 19.23 23.08 21.51
C GLN A 234 19.33 21.58 21.74
N ARG A 235 18.69 20.74 20.90
CA ARG A 235 18.67 19.27 21.05
C ARG A 235 18.12 18.84 22.43
N TRP A 236 17.08 19.51 22.91
CA TRP A 236 16.45 19.27 24.20
C TRP A 236 15.09 18.59 24.02
N ASN A 237 14.91 17.45 24.68
CA ASN A 237 13.61 16.78 24.75
C ASN A 237 12.76 17.50 25.80
N ILE A 238 11.82 18.32 25.34
CA ILE A 238 10.98 19.14 26.19
C ILE A 238 9.91 18.35 26.95
N TYR A 239 9.68 17.09 26.61
CA TYR A 239 8.69 16.22 27.23
C TYR A 239 9.27 15.40 28.38
N GLU A 240 10.55 15.04 28.29
CA GLU A 240 11.27 14.27 29.30
C GLU A 240 12.29 15.11 30.08
N ASP A 241 12.43 16.38 29.69
CA ASP A 241 13.35 17.38 30.25
C ASP A 241 14.81 16.91 30.27
N GLU A 242 15.26 16.31 29.17
CA GLU A 242 16.64 15.79 29.00
C GLU A 242 17.20 16.07 27.58
N PRO A 243 18.53 15.97 27.38
CA PRO A 243 19.13 16.07 26.05
C PRO A 243 18.66 14.96 25.13
N ILE A 244 18.36 15.30 23.86
CA ILE A 244 18.00 14.33 22.81
C ILE A 244 19.17 13.43 22.47
N LYS A 245 18.99 12.12 22.57
CA LYS A 245 20.01 11.08 22.47
C LYS A 245 20.31 10.64 21.03
N ASN A 246 19.30 10.71 20.16
CA ASN A 246 19.42 10.15 18.80
C ASN A 246 18.50 10.85 17.79
N LEU A 247 18.68 10.53 16.52
CA LEU A 247 17.92 11.13 15.44
C LEU A 247 16.42 10.78 15.44
N PRO A 248 15.99 9.54 15.64
CA PRO A 248 14.58 9.20 15.76
C PRO A 248 13.86 9.97 16.86
N GLU A 249 14.46 10.11 18.03
CA GLU A 249 13.92 10.88 19.14
C GLU A 249 13.74 12.37 18.77
N LEU A 250 14.75 12.96 18.11
CA LEU A 250 14.65 14.32 17.59
C LEU A 250 13.42 14.50 16.69
N PHE A 251 13.25 13.62 15.73
CA PHE A 251 12.13 13.73 14.79
C PHE A 251 10.78 13.48 15.47
N MET A 252 10.75 12.57 16.45
CA MET A 252 9.55 12.33 17.25
C MET A 252 9.14 13.57 18.04
N CYS A 253 10.08 14.23 18.77
CA CYS A 253 9.82 15.45 19.52
C CYS A 253 9.38 16.60 18.60
N LEU A 254 10.06 16.80 17.47
CA LEU A 254 9.68 17.84 16.51
C LEU A 254 8.25 17.64 15.97
N ARG A 255 7.89 16.41 15.64
CA ARG A 255 6.55 16.09 15.18
C ARG A 255 5.51 16.24 16.27
N LYS A 256 5.86 15.88 17.51
CA LYS A 256 4.96 16.02 18.64
C LYS A 256 4.61 17.50 18.88
N VAL A 257 5.61 18.41 18.95
CA VAL A 257 5.37 19.86 19.05
C VAL A 257 4.43 20.39 17.96
N ILE A 258 4.54 19.88 16.75
CA ILE A 258 3.71 20.33 15.62
C ILE A 258 2.29 19.75 15.71
N ASN A 259 2.17 18.48 16.06
CA ASN A 259 0.91 17.75 15.95
C ASN A 259 0.01 17.92 17.18
N GLU A 260 0.56 18.37 18.31
CA GLU A 260 -0.19 18.76 19.52
C GLU A 260 -0.72 20.21 19.47
N ASP A 261 -0.33 21.00 18.47
CA ASP A 261 -0.78 22.38 18.38
C ASP A 261 -2.31 22.47 18.19
N PRO A 262 -3.03 23.26 19.02
CA PRO A 262 -4.49 23.35 18.97
C PRO A 262 -5.06 23.78 17.62
N SER A 263 -4.27 24.43 16.75
CA SER A 263 -4.71 24.80 15.41
C SER A 263 -5.08 23.59 14.54
N ARG A 264 -4.60 22.37 14.90
CA ARG A 264 -4.98 21.13 14.18
C ARG A 264 -6.39 20.68 14.52
N THR A 265 -6.79 20.75 15.79
CA THR A 265 -8.17 20.47 16.20
C THR A 265 -9.12 21.56 15.72
N GLN A 266 -8.72 22.84 15.73
CA GLN A 266 -9.48 23.93 15.11
C GLN A 266 -9.68 23.72 13.59
N ALA A 267 -8.73 23.14 12.90
CA ALA A 267 -8.92 22.78 11.49
C ALA A 267 -9.96 21.68 11.32
N LEU A 268 -10.07 20.73 12.27
CA LEU A 268 -11.12 19.71 12.26
C LEU A 268 -12.52 20.35 12.38
N ASP A 269 -12.69 21.40 13.19
CA ASP A 269 -13.99 22.10 13.31
C ASP A 269 -14.50 22.54 11.96
N SER A 270 -13.65 23.18 11.17
CA SER A 270 -14.01 23.69 9.84
C SER A 270 -14.32 22.58 8.84
N ILE A 271 -13.61 21.45 8.93
CA ILE A 271 -13.80 20.32 8.02
C ILE A 271 -15.06 19.53 8.40
N LEU A 272 -15.24 19.22 9.69
CA LEU A 272 -16.37 18.43 10.18
C LEU A 272 -17.70 19.22 10.24
N ALA A 273 -17.64 20.55 10.08
CA ALA A 273 -18.82 21.36 9.79
C ALA A 273 -19.35 21.14 8.36
N LEU A 274 -18.49 20.76 7.42
CA LEU A 274 -18.83 20.49 6.03
C LEU A 274 -19.15 19.01 5.76
N HIS A 275 -18.54 18.11 6.53
CA HIS A 275 -18.61 16.67 6.35
C HIS A 275 -19.00 15.99 7.68
N SER A 276 -20.19 15.42 7.73
CA SER A 276 -20.70 14.77 8.94
C SER A 276 -20.02 13.44 9.26
N LYS A 277 -19.42 12.81 8.26
CA LYS A 277 -18.73 11.53 8.38
C LYS A 277 -17.31 11.68 7.82
N ALA A 278 -16.29 11.27 8.57
CA ALA A 278 -14.92 11.34 8.11
C ALA A 278 -14.05 10.21 8.68
N ILE A 279 -13.05 9.82 7.90
CA ILE A 279 -11.96 9.00 8.38
C ILE A 279 -10.80 9.93 8.71
N ILE A 280 -10.23 9.82 9.91
CA ILE A 280 -9.04 10.58 10.31
C ILE A 280 -7.86 9.65 10.43
N PHE A 281 -6.85 9.83 9.57
CA PHE A 281 -5.59 9.12 9.66
C PHE A 281 -4.61 9.84 10.57
N TYR A 282 -3.97 9.07 11.46
CA TYR A 282 -2.96 9.55 12.40
C TYR A 282 -1.74 8.61 12.44
N ASN A 283 -0.59 9.10 12.96
CA ASN A 283 0.65 8.31 13.07
C ASN A 283 0.91 7.77 14.48
N PHE A 284 0.71 8.58 15.52
CA PHE A 284 1.20 8.33 16.88
C PHE A 284 0.06 8.22 17.91
N ASP A 285 0.32 7.48 18.98
CA ASP A 285 -0.70 7.24 20.01
C ASP A 285 -1.11 8.53 20.73
N TYR A 286 -0.20 9.51 20.93
CA TYR A 286 -0.58 10.82 21.49
C TYR A 286 -1.55 11.58 20.57
N GLU A 287 -1.48 11.41 19.26
CA GLU A 287 -2.45 12.00 18.32
C GLU A 287 -3.83 11.35 18.49
N LEU A 288 -3.85 10.03 18.74
CA LEU A 288 -5.10 9.31 19.02
C LEU A 288 -5.79 9.86 20.26
N GLU A 289 -5.04 10.08 21.34
CA GLU A 289 -5.61 10.63 22.58
C GLU A 289 -6.19 12.04 22.37
N ILE A 290 -5.49 12.92 21.66
CA ILE A 290 -6.00 14.25 21.29
C ILE A 290 -7.28 14.13 20.47
N LEU A 291 -7.32 13.20 19.51
CA LEU A 291 -8.49 13.00 18.64
C LEU A 291 -9.69 12.43 19.41
N LYS A 292 -9.47 11.56 20.39
CA LYS A 292 -10.52 11.05 21.27
C LYS A 292 -11.08 12.17 22.15
N GLU A 293 -10.21 12.91 22.82
CA GLU A 293 -10.60 14.07 23.65
C GLU A 293 -11.43 15.06 22.81
N TYR A 294 -10.97 15.39 21.61
CA TYR A 294 -11.73 16.21 20.66
C TYR A 294 -13.12 15.63 20.36
N CYS A 295 -13.22 14.33 20.06
CA CYS A 295 -14.51 13.71 19.76
C CYS A 295 -15.45 13.70 20.98
N ASP A 296 -14.92 13.47 22.17
CA ASP A 296 -15.67 13.47 23.41
C ASP A 296 -16.18 14.89 23.75
N ASP A 297 -15.37 15.93 23.61
CA ASP A 297 -15.73 17.33 23.84
C ASP A 297 -16.86 17.80 22.92
N TYR A 298 -16.86 17.35 21.66
CA TYR A 298 -17.88 17.72 20.68
C TYR A 298 -19.02 16.71 20.55
N ASN A 299 -19.05 15.70 21.44
CA ASN A 299 -20.03 14.60 21.41
C ASN A 299 -20.18 13.96 20.02
N ILE A 300 -19.03 13.68 19.37
CA ILE A 300 -18.94 13.02 18.08
C ILE A 300 -18.72 11.52 18.30
N LYS A 301 -19.61 10.69 17.77
CA LYS A 301 -19.44 9.24 17.81
C LYS A 301 -18.17 8.84 17.06
N TYR A 302 -17.31 8.02 17.66
CA TYR A 302 -16.12 7.52 17.00
C TYR A 302 -15.87 6.04 17.26
N SER A 303 -15.07 5.44 16.43
CA SER A 303 -14.42 4.15 16.67
C SER A 303 -13.00 4.18 16.11
N GLU A 304 -12.19 3.18 16.46
CA GLU A 304 -10.76 3.18 16.17
C GLU A 304 -10.30 1.91 15.45
N TRP A 305 -9.32 2.10 14.57
CA TRP A 305 -8.61 1.05 13.89
C TRP A 305 -7.09 1.28 13.99
N ASN A 306 -6.43 0.48 14.81
CA ASN A 306 -5.00 0.60 15.08
C ASN A 306 -4.37 -0.79 15.32
N GLY A 307 -3.12 -0.84 15.77
CA GLY A 307 -2.41 -2.10 16.05
C GLY A 307 -3.04 -2.97 17.15
N HIS A 308 -3.93 -2.41 17.98
CA HIS A 308 -4.52 -3.08 19.13
C HIS A 308 -6.03 -3.31 18.98
N ARG A 309 -6.71 -2.43 18.27
CA ARG A 309 -8.18 -2.45 18.11
C ARG A 309 -8.55 -2.37 16.64
N HIS A 310 -9.49 -3.21 16.24
CA HIS A 310 -10.02 -3.29 14.88
C HIS A 310 -11.55 -3.17 14.91
N ASN A 311 -12.04 -2.04 15.42
CA ASN A 311 -13.49 -1.82 15.52
C ASN A 311 -14.10 -1.59 14.13
N MET A 312 -15.39 -1.89 14.00
CA MET A 312 -16.14 -1.57 12.78
C MET A 312 -16.30 -0.06 12.61
N VAL A 313 -16.54 0.37 11.37
CA VAL A 313 -16.91 1.77 11.07
C VAL A 313 -18.13 2.14 11.90
N PRO A 314 -18.18 3.34 12.53
CA PRO A 314 -19.32 3.75 13.33
C PRO A 314 -20.60 3.87 12.48
N GLU A 315 -21.73 3.48 13.05
CA GLU A 315 -23.03 3.67 12.45
C GLU A 315 -23.64 5.03 12.83
N GLY A 316 -24.50 5.57 11.98
CA GLY A 316 -25.21 6.82 12.21
C GLY A 316 -24.92 7.90 11.15
N ASP A 317 -25.45 9.11 11.39
CA ASP A 317 -25.36 10.21 10.42
C ASP A 317 -24.15 11.12 10.67
N ARG A 318 -23.57 11.08 11.86
CA ARG A 318 -22.39 11.86 12.23
C ARG A 318 -21.41 11.01 13.02
N TRP A 319 -20.21 10.81 12.46
CA TRP A 319 -19.17 10.03 13.10
C TRP A 319 -17.77 10.31 12.54
N VAL A 320 -16.78 9.92 13.32
CA VAL A 320 -15.36 9.93 12.95
C VAL A 320 -14.77 8.51 13.12
N TYR A 321 -13.99 8.07 12.13
CA TYR A 321 -13.27 6.82 12.21
C TYR A 321 -11.77 7.09 12.33
N LEU A 322 -11.19 6.82 13.51
CA LEU A 322 -9.80 7.09 13.84
C LEU A 322 -8.92 5.93 13.40
N VAL A 323 -8.04 6.17 12.44
CA VAL A 323 -7.29 5.10 11.79
C VAL A 323 -5.79 5.37 11.84
N GLN A 324 -5.03 4.46 12.47
CA GLN A 324 -3.59 4.55 12.47
C GLN A 324 -3.02 4.12 11.10
N TYR A 325 -2.12 4.90 10.51
CA TYR A 325 -1.56 4.62 9.17
C TYR A 325 -0.96 3.23 9.05
N THR A 326 -0.20 2.77 10.05
CA THR A 326 0.47 1.46 10.02
C THR A 326 -0.50 0.29 9.99
N ALA A 327 -1.66 0.44 10.64
CA ALA A 327 -2.71 -0.56 10.68
C ALA A 327 -3.77 -0.36 9.60
N GLY A 328 -4.00 0.89 9.18
CA GLY A 328 -5.12 1.28 8.31
C GLY A 328 -4.82 1.36 6.83
N ALA A 329 -3.53 1.33 6.43
CA ALA A 329 -3.19 1.39 5.00
C ALA A 329 -3.58 0.13 4.22
N GLU A 330 -3.87 -1.00 4.88
CA GLU A 330 -4.20 -2.28 4.23
C GLU A 330 -5.46 -2.92 4.86
N GLY A 331 -6.21 -3.68 4.07
CA GLY A 331 -7.14 -4.73 4.50
C GLY A 331 -8.53 -4.30 4.99
N TRP A 332 -9.02 -3.09 4.73
CA TRP A 332 -10.41 -2.67 4.94
C TRP A 332 -10.84 -1.62 3.93
N ASN A 333 -12.15 -1.40 3.80
CA ASN A 333 -12.73 -0.42 2.89
C ASN A 333 -13.87 0.28 3.62
N CYS A 334 -14.08 1.54 3.27
CA CYS A 334 -15.23 2.30 3.73
C CYS A 334 -15.81 3.07 2.54
N ILE A 335 -17.05 2.80 2.23
CA ILE A 335 -17.80 3.50 1.19
C ILE A 335 -18.95 4.32 1.78
N GLU A 336 -18.94 4.54 3.09
CA GLU A 336 -19.97 5.26 3.84
C GLU A 336 -19.64 6.74 4.03
N THR A 337 -18.46 7.17 3.61
CA THR A 337 -18.00 8.56 3.63
C THR A 337 -17.23 8.90 2.36
N ASP A 338 -17.30 10.15 1.96
CA ASP A 338 -16.53 10.76 0.88
C ASP A 338 -15.27 11.47 1.37
N THR A 339 -15.00 11.48 2.69
CA THR A 339 -14.00 12.36 3.30
C THR A 339 -12.93 11.62 4.10
N ILE A 340 -11.67 11.95 3.81
CA ILE A 340 -10.50 11.56 4.61
C ILE A 340 -9.75 12.82 5.08
N ILE A 341 -9.39 12.82 6.35
CA ILE A 341 -8.53 13.84 6.96
C ILE A 341 -7.21 13.18 7.37
N PHE A 342 -6.11 13.69 6.89
CA PHE A 342 -4.77 13.32 7.30
C PHE A 342 -4.32 14.30 8.39
N TYR A 343 -4.53 13.92 9.66
CA TYR A 343 -4.25 14.75 10.83
C TYR A 343 -2.76 15.11 10.94
N SER A 344 -1.90 14.15 10.60
CA SER A 344 -0.47 14.35 10.45
C SER A 344 0.05 13.67 9.18
N LEU A 345 1.14 14.17 8.59
CA LEU A 345 1.68 13.63 7.35
C LEU A 345 2.44 12.33 7.59
N ASN A 346 2.23 11.31 6.75
CA ASN A 346 3.03 10.09 6.77
C ASN A 346 4.28 10.28 5.89
N TYR A 347 5.37 9.55 6.18
CA TYR A 347 6.61 9.63 5.41
C TYR A 347 6.52 8.95 4.04
N SER A 348 5.59 8.03 3.85
CA SER A 348 5.49 7.19 2.66
C SER A 348 4.35 7.61 1.75
N TYR A 349 4.70 7.99 0.51
CA TYR A 349 3.69 8.24 -0.53
C TYR A 349 2.83 7.01 -0.81
N LYS A 350 3.43 5.81 -0.78
CA LYS A 350 2.69 4.55 -0.97
C LYS A 350 1.59 4.36 0.07
N ILE A 351 1.92 4.61 1.34
CA ILE A 351 0.94 4.51 2.44
C ILE A 351 -0.16 5.57 2.26
N LEU A 352 0.21 6.80 1.91
CA LEU A 352 -0.76 7.87 1.64
C LEU A 352 -1.73 7.47 0.52
N GLU A 353 -1.23 6.99 -0.62
CA GLU A 353 -2.06 6.57 -1.75
C GLU A 353 -2.96 5.38 -1.38
N GLN A 354 -2.46 4.43 -0.61
CA GLN A 354 -3.25 3.31 -0.10
C GLN A 354 -4.35 3.79 0.85
N SER A 355 -4.07 4.76 1.71
CA SER A 355 -5.05 5.37 2.62
C SER A 355 -6.14 6.10 1.85
N MET A 356 -5.79 6.90 0.83
CA MET A 356 -6.77 7.55 -0.05
C MET A 356 -7.67 6.53 -0.75
N GLY A 357 -7.11 5.39 -1.12
CA GLY A 357 -7.87 4.31 -1.74
C GLY A 357 -8.87 3.60 -0.82
N ARG A 358 -8.99 3.95 0.48
CA ARG A 358 -9.97 3.32 1.37
C ARG A 358 -11.41 3.71 1.05
N ILE A 359 -11.64 4.92 0.58
CA ILE A 359 -12.95 5.43 0.15
C ILE A 359 -13.11 5.43 -1.37
N ASP A 360 -12.00 5.45 -2.12
CA ASP A 360 -11.98 5.50 -3.58
C ASP A 360 -12.04 4.07 -4.17
N ARG A 361 -13.24 3.56 -4.25
CA ARG A 361 -13.55 2.20 -4.70
C ARG A 361 -14.47 2.19 -5.90
N CYS A 362 -14.44 1.11 -6.69
CA CYS A 362 -15.33 0.93 -7.85
C CYS A 362 -16.83 0.97 -7.50
N ASN A 363 -17.18 0.69 -6.25
CA ASN A 363 -18.55 0.63 -5.73
C ASN A 363 -18.86 1.77 -4.76
N THR A 364 -18.02 2.80 -4.67
CA THR A 364 -18.36 3.99 -3.86
C THR A 364 -19.58 4.70 -4.48
N PRO A 365 -20.53 5.15 -3.65
CA PRO A 365 -21.69 5.90 -4.15
C PRO A 365 -21.36 7.37 -4.47
N PHE A 366 -20.16 7.84 -4.11
CA PHE A 366 -19.74 9.23 -4.25
C PHE A 366 -19.00 9.47 -5.55
N ASN A 367 -19.28 10.59 -6.21
CA ASN A 367 -18.55 11.07 -7.39
C ASN A 367 -17.35 11.94 -6.99
N ASP A 368 -17.49 12.71 -5.91
CA ASP A 368 -16.48 13.61 -5.39
C ASP A 368 -15.94 13.07 -4.07
N LEU A 369 -14.61 13.00 -3.93
CA LEU A 369 -13.95 12.54 -2.74
C LEU A 369 -13.00 13.61 -2.22
N TYR A 370 -13.08 13.90 -0.94
CA TYR A 370 -12.37 14.99 -0.28
C TYR A 370 -11.23 14.48 0.60
N TYR A 371 -10.03 15.02 0.38
CA TYR A 371 -8.81 14.65 1.11
C TYR A 371 -8.18 15.90 1.69
N TYR A 372 -8.19 16.01 3.01
CA TYR A 372 -7.64 17.14 3.74
C TYR A 372 -6.31 16.74 4.37
N HIS A 373 -5.25 17.46 4.04
CA HIS A 373 -3.90 17.24 4.56
C HIS A 373 -3.54 18.37 5.50
N LEU A 374 -3.48 18.11 6.83
CA LEU A 374 -3.04 19.13 7.79
C LEU A 374 -1.51 19.18 7.78
N TYR A 375 -0.96 20.38 7.65
CA TYR A 375 0.47 20.62 7.63
C TYR A 375 0.85 21.96 8.22
N SER A 376 2.06 22.08 8.77
CA SER A 376 2.60 23.34 9.29
C SER A 376 3.70 23.92 8.40
N GLN A 377 4.17 25.13 8.73
CA GLN A 377 5.34 25.74 8.07
C GLN A 377 6.67 25.28 8.69
N ALA A 378 6.66 24.40 9.68
CA ALA A 378 7.88 23.81 10.21
C ALA A 378 8.66 23.06 9.14
N ASN A 379 9.99 23.15 9.20
CA ASN A 379 10.86 22.56 8.17
C ASN A 379 10.62 21.09 7.93
N ILE A 380 10.31 20.31 8.99
CA ILE A 380 10.03 18.89 8.88
C ILE A 380 8.74 18.62 8.08
N ASP A 381 7.64 19.32 8.39
CA ASP A 381 6.39 19.17 7.66
C ASP A 381 6.53 19.58 6.19
N GLN A 382 7.27 20.66 5.91
CA GLN A 382 7.58 21.08 4.54
C GLN A 382 8.42 20.03 3.80
N GLY A 383 9.39 19.42 4.47
CA GLY A 383 10.18 18.32 3.92
C GLY A 383 9.36 17.10 3.58
N ILE A 384 8.48 16.67 4.50
CA ILE A 384 7.57 15.54 4.29
C ILE A 384 6.59 15.86 3.15
N ARG A 385 5.93 17.03 3.22
CA ARG A 385 5.00 17.49 2.18
C ARG A 385 5.64 17.47 0.78
N LYS A 386 6.86 18.00 0.66
CA LYS A 386 7.60 17.98 -0.61
C LYS A 386 7.83 16.55 -1.09
N ALA A 387 8.27 15.65 -0.23
CA ALA A 387 8.49 14.25 -0.59
C ALA A 387 7.19 13.59 -1.09
N LEU A 388 6.06 13.85 -0.43
CA LEU A 388 4.75 13.32 -0.82
C LEU A 388 4.28 13.88 -2.17
N ILE A 389 4.46 15.19 -2.44
CA ILE A 389 4.15 15.81 -3.74
C ILE A 389 5.03 15.21 -4.85
N ASP A 390 6.31 14.98 -4.57
CA ASP A 390 7.28 14.35 -5.49
C ASP A 390 7.06 12.81 -5.60
N LYS A 391 6.03 12.26 -4.96
CA LYS A 391 5.70 10.82 -4.90
C LYS A 391 6.84 9.95 -4.35
N LYS A 392 7.55 10.47 -3.36
CA LYS A 392 8.70 9.82 -2.73
C LYS A 392 8.45 9.53 -1.26
N THR A 393 9.28 8.67 -0.68
CA THR A 393 9.34 8.46 0.77
C THR A 393 10.29 9.49 1.38
N PHE A 394 9.83 10.17 2.45
CA PHE A 394 10.67 11.11 3.20
C PHE A 394 11.77 10.35 3.96
N ASN A 395 12.98 10.91 3.94
CA ASN A 395 14.14 10.32 4.60
C ASN A 395 14.78 11.33 5.57
N GLU A 396 14.72 11.01 6.86
CA GLU A 396 15.23 11.85 7.94
C GLU A 396 16.72 12.16 7.81
N LYS A 397 17.54 11.17 7.44
CA LYS A 397 19.00 11.36 7.29
C LYS A 397 19.31 12.32 6.13
N ALA A 398 18.64 12.15 4.99
CA ALA A 398 18.81 13.04 3.84
C ALA A 398 18.31 14.46 4.15
N PHE A 399 17.23 14.58 4.91
CA PHE A 399 16.72 15.85 5.39
C PHE A 399 17.75 16.57 6.29
N MET A 400 18.32 15.87 7.27
CA MET A 400 19.35 16.42 8.15
C MET A 400 20.59 16.90 7.39
N THR A 401 21.10 16.10 6.45
CA THR A 401 22.27 16.49 5.65
C THR A 401 22.06 17.81 4.92
N LYS A 402 20.86 18.02 4.39
CA LYS A 402 20.51 19.27 3.70
C LYS A 402 20.51 20.49 4.63
N TYR A 403 20.04 20.34 5.87
CA TYR A 403 19.94 21.46 6.80
C TYR A 403 21.21 21.70 7.63
N THR A 404 22.10 20.72 7.75
CA THR A 404 23.43 20.91 8.38
C THR A 404 24.46 21.51 7.41
N GLN A 405 24.25 21.43 6.09
CA GLN A 405 25.12 22.09 5.11
C GLN A 405 24.77 23.58 4.89
N ASN A 406 23.61 24.05 5.35
CA ASN A 406 23.14 25.43 5.21
C ASN A 406 23.10 26.19 6.55
N ALA A 407 23.67 25.65 7.62
CA ALA A 407 23.83 26.24 8.93
C ALA A 407 25.31 26.47 9.26
#